data_4f86664f74e584b80ba058255678e0c5
#
_entry.id   4f86664f74e584b80ba058255678e0c5
#
_cell.length_a   1.000
_cell.length_b   1.000
_cell.length_c   1.000
_cell.angle_alpha   90.00
_cell.angle_beta   90.00
_cell.angle_gamma   90.00
#
_symmetry.space_group_name_H-M   'P 1'
#
loop_
_entity.id
_entity.type
_entity.pdbx_description
1 polymer ?
#
loop_
_entity_poly.entity_id
_entity_poly.type
_entity_poly.pdbx_seq_one_letter_code
_entity_poly.pdbx_strand_id
1 'polypeptide(L)'
;MNTAAEPTLDEADYRVLFVCLGNICRSPLAEGLLREKLAHTGLLDRVALDSAGTWGGNAGRPPDPRARLVAARHGFTIADLRARRFRVEDFDAFDSILVFDADNRLEVLDLARYDDDRSRVSLIDADADIADPVAGPLAAFERVYAQIDRACDRLVDDIRTRLDR
;
A
#
# COMPACT_ATOMS: atom_id res chain seq x y z
N MET A 1 -20.39 16.86 8.19
CA MET A 1 -18.98 16.45 8.18
C MET A 1 -18.57 16.14 6.76
N ASN A 2 -17.72 16.93 6.21
CA ASN A 2 -17.19 16.70 4.86
C ASN A 2 -16.10 15.65 4.98
N THR A 3 -16.45 14.38 4.87
CA THR A 3 -15.44 13.35 4.59
C THR A 3 -15.01 13.59 3.16
N ALA A 4 -13.83 14.18 2.99
CA ALA A 4 -13.24 14.34 1.68
C ALA A 4 -13.16 12.96 1.02
N ALA A 5 -13.81 12.80 -0.12
CA ALA A 5 -13.78 11.54 -0.86
C ALA A 5 -12.41 11.36 -1.50
N GLU A 6 -11.89 10.12 -1.47
CA GLU A 6 -10.70 9.75 -2.23
C GLU A 6 -10.95 9.98 -3.72
N PRO A 7 -10.02 10.63 -4.45
CA PRO A 7 -10.20 10.90 -5.87
C PRO A 7 -10.00 9.63 -6.69
N THR A 8 -10.51 9.62 -7.92
CA THR A 8 -10.13 8.60 -8.90
C THR A 8 -8.66 8.80 -9.32
N LEU A 9 -8.09 7.82 -10.02
CA LEU A 9 -6.72 7.93 -10.52
C LEU A 9 -6.53 9.17 -11.42
N ASP A 10 -7.53 9.48 -12.24
CA ASP A 10 -7.44 10.62 -13.17
C ASP A 10 -7.56 11.98 -12.47
N GLU A 11 -8.23 12.01 -11.31
CA GLU A 11 -8.47 13.24 -10.54
C GLU A 11 -7.37 13.53 -9.53
N ALA A 12 -6.59 12.52 -9.15
CA ALA A 12 -5.60 12.64 -8.08
C ALA A 12 -4.38 13.47 -8.49
N ASP A 13 -3.86 14.24 -7.56
CA ASP A 13 -2.58 14.94 -7.71
C ASP A 13 -1.40 13.98 -7.52
N TYR A 14 -1.59 12.92 -6.76
CA TYR A 14 -0.57 11.90 -6.48
C TYR A 14 -1.21 10.52 -6.33
N ARG A 15 -0.53 9.48 -6.85
CA ARG A 15 -1.06 8.11 -6.92
C ARG A 15 -0.07 7.13 -6.34
N VAL A 16 -0.49 6.35 -5.35
CA VAL A 16 0.36 5.39 -4.63
C VAL A 16 -0.22 3.98 -4.73
N LEU A 17 0.62 3.03 -5.13
CA LEU A 17 0.30 1.61 -5.16
C LEU A 17 1.19 0.86 -4.17
N PHE A 18 0.57 0.05 -3.31
CA PHE A 18 1.29 -0.88 -2.43
C PHE A 18 1.28 -2.27 -3.03
N VAL A 19 2.45 -2.92 -3.11
CA VAL A 19 2.58 -4.25 -3.70
C VAL A 19 3.31 -5.20 -2.75
N CYS A 20 2.63 -6.28 -2.35
CA CYS A 20 3.24 -7.40 -1.63
C CYS A 20 3.12 -8.69 -2.44
N LEU A 21 3.29 -9.86 -1.83
CA LEU A 21 3.19 -11.13 -2.54
C LEU A 21 1.74 -11.44 -2.92
N GLY A 22 0.86 -11.63 -1.92
CA GLY A 22 -0.49 -12.16 -2.11
C GLY A 22 -1.62 -11.13 -2.10
N ASN A 23 -1.33 -9.89 -1.78
CA ASN A 23 -2.30 -8.80 -1.66
C ASN A 23 -3.45 -9.09 -0.66
N ILE A 24 -3.16 -9.82 0.40
CA ILE A 24 -4.14 -10.11 1.46
C ILE A 24 -3.67 -9.73 2.87
N CYS A 25 -2.40 -9.41 3.08
CA CYS A 25 -1.84 -9.06 4.40
C CYS A 25 -1.24 -7.66 4.41
N ARG A 26 0.00 -7.51 3.95
CA ARG A 26 0.80 -6.27 4.07
C ARG A 26 0.23 -5.12 3.24
N SER A 27 0.01 -5.32 1.97
CA SER A 27 -0.42 -4.25 1.08
C SER A 27 -1.81 -3.71 1.40
N PRO A 28 -2.83 -4.53 1.73
CA PRO A 28 -4.11 -3.98 2.15
C PRO A 28 -4.04 -3.26 3.49
N LEU A 29 -3.22 -3.71 4.44
CA LEU A 29 -3.00 -2.97 5.70
C LEU A 29 -2.41 -1.59 5.43
N ALA A 30 -1.39 -1.51 4.58
CA ALA A 30 -0.77 -0.24 4.24
C ALA A 30 -1.72 0.70 3.50
N GLU A 31 -2.49 0.19 2.55
CA GLU A 31 -3.49 0.97 1.82
C GLU A 31 -4.53 1.56 2.76
N GLY A 32 -5.14 0.74 3.61
CA GLY A 32 -6.16 1.19 4.54
C GLY A 32 -5.62 2.16 5.60
N LEU A 33 -4.43 1.89 6.12
CA LEU A 33 -3.82 2.76 7.13
C LEU A 33 -3.41 4.11 6.57
N LEU A 34 -2.80 4.14 5.38
CA LEU A 34 -2.44 5.41 4.75
C LEU A 34 -3.69 6.23 4.40
N ARG A 35 -4.75 5.57 3.93
CA ARG A 35 -6.04 6.22 3.67
C ARG A 35 -6.55 6.91 4.93
N GLU A 36 -6.55 6.22 6.06
CA GLU A 36 -6.99 6.77 7.35
C GLU A 36 -6.13 7.97 7.77
N LYS A 37 -4.80 7.85 7.68
CA LYS A 37 -3.88 8.93 8.03
C LYS A 37 -4.06 10.16 7.13
N LEU A 38 -4.23 9.97 5.83
CA LEU A 38 -4.46 11.06 4.88
C LEU A 38 -5.82 11.75 5.13
N ALA A 39 -6.84 10.98 5.50
CA ALA A 39 -8.14 11.55 5.87
C ALA A 39 -8.01 12.47 7.10
N HIS A 40 -7.26 12.03 8.13
CA HIS A 40 -7.04 12.83 9.34
C HIS A 40 -6.21 14.10 9.10
N THR A 41 -5.35 14.09 8.09
CA THR A 41 -4.49 15.25 7.78
C THR A 41 -5.07 16.15 6.70
N GLY A 42 -6.26 15.83 6.16
CA GLY A 42 -6.92 16.61 5.11
C GLY A 42 -6.29 16.50 3.72
N LEU A 43 -5.54 15.42 3.46
CA LEU A 43 -4.85 15.21 2.18
C LEU A 43 -5.51 14.15 1.30
N LEU A 44 -6.52 13.41 1.81
CA LEU A 44 -7.08 12.26 1.08
C LEU A 44 -7.76 12.65 -0.24
N ASP A 45 -8.31 13.84 -0.34
CA ASP A 45 -8.98 14.35 -1.54
C ASP A 45 -8.02 14.63 -2.72
N ARG A 46 -6.72 14.51 -2.48
CA ARG A 46 -5.67 14.74 -3.49
C ARG A 46 -4.86 13.50 -3.85
N VAL A 47 -5.06 12.39 -3.14
CA VAL A 47 -4.22 11.18 -3.26
C VAL A 47 -5.09 9.96 -3.56
N ALA A 48 -4.80 9.26 -4.66
CA ALA A 48 -5.42 7.98 -4.97
C ALA A 48 -4.52 6.83 -4.49
N LEU A 49 -5.14 5.84 -3.87
CA LEU A 49 -4.47 4.69 -3.27
C LEU A 49 -5.02 3.38 -3.82
N ASP A 50 -4.15 2.40 -4.00
CA ASP A 50 -4.55 1.03 -4.33
C ASP A 50 -3.49 0.05 -3.84
N SER A 51 -3.77 -1.23 -3.94
CA SER A 51 -2.83 -2.30 -3.63
C SER A 51 -2.95 -3.47 -4.61
N ALA A 52 -1.88 -4.24 -4.74
CA ALA A 52 -1.79 -5.39 -5.63
C ALA A 52 -0.82 -6.43 -5.07
N GLY A 53 -0.79 -7.61 -5.68
CA GLY A 53 0.16 -8.67 -5.36
C GLY A 53 1.02 -9.05 -6.55
N THR A 54 2.23 -9.49 -6.30
CA THR A 54 3.08 -10.04 -7.35
C THR A 54 2.57 -11.42 -7.81
N TRP A 55 1.84 -12.12 -6.95
CA TRP A 55 1.19 -13.40 -7.25
C TRP A 55 -0.33 -13.22 -7.36
N GLY A 56 -0.92 -13.78 -8.43
CA GLY A 56 -2.35 -13.59 -8.71
C GLY A 56 -3.28 -14.63 -8.10
N GLY A 57 -2.77 -15.57 -7.31
CA GLY A 57 -3.56 -16.69 -6.79
C GLY A 57 -4.67 -16.33 -5.80
N ASN A 58 -4.63 -15.13 -5.23
CA ASN A 58 -5.65 -14.62 -4.32
C ASN A 58 -6.66 -13.67 -4.98
N ALA A 59 -6.60 -13.47 -6.30
CA ALA A 59 -7.44 -12.49 -6.99
C ALA A 59 -8.91 -12.63 -6.60
N GLY A 60 -9.54 -11.49 -6.23
CA GLY A 60 -10.93 -11.43 -5.81
C GLY A 60 -11.18 -11.75 -4.33
N ARG A 61 -10.18 -12.22 -3.59
CA ARG A 61 -10.32 -12.54 -2.17
C ARG A 61 -10.25 -11.28 -1.30
N PRO A 62 -10.96 -11.27 -0.17
CA PRO A 62 -10.79 -10.22 0.85
C PRO A 62 -9.44 -10.38 1.55
N PRO A 63 -9.00 -9.36 2.30
CA PRO A 63 -7.82 -9.49 3.16
C PRO A 63 -7.92 -10.64 4.16
N ASP A 64 -6.78 -11.17 4.57
CA ASP A 64 -6.69 -12.20 5.61
C ASP A 64 -7.47 -11.77 6.86
N PRO A 65 -8.24 -12.68 7.51
CA PRO A 65 -9.02 -12.33 8.70
C PRO A 65 -8.18 -11.69 9.83
N ARG A 66 -6.91 -12.10 9.97
CA ARG A 66 -6.00 -11.53 10.97
C ARG A 66 -5.60 -10.10 10.61
N ALA A 67 -5.39 -9.81 9.33
CA ALA A 67 -5.14 -8.44 8.87
C ALA A 67 -6.36 -7.55 9.13
N ARG A 68 -7.56 -8.04 8.84
CA ARG A 68 -8.80 -7.31 9.12
C ARG A 68 -9.00 -7.04 10.61
N LEU A 69 -8.67 -8.02 11.46
CA LEU A 69 -8.77 -7.88 12.91
C LEU A 69 -7.79 -6.81 13.43
N VAL A 70 -6.55 -6.83 12.97
CA VAL A 70 -5.55 -5.82 13.33
C VAL A 70 -6.00 -4.43 12.91
N ALA A 71 -6.48 -4.28 11.68
CA ALA A 71 -7.02 -2.99 11.20
C ALA A 71 -8.15 -2.49 12.12
N ALA A 72 -9.12 -3.35 12.44
CA ALA A 72 -10.24 -3.00 13.32
C ALA A 72 -9.77 -2.58 14.72
N ARG A 73 -8.78 -3.27 15.31
CA ARG A 73 -8.19 -2.92 16.60
C ARG A 73 -7.55 -1.54 16.60
N HIS A 74 -7.06 -1.10 15.46
CA HIS A 74 -6.42 0.20 15.29
C HIS A 74 -7.31 1.25 14.64
N GLY A 75 -8.62 0.98 14.53
CA GLY A 75 -9.64 1.99 14.22
C GLY A 75 -9.91 2.21 12.73
N PHE A 76 -9.50 1.30 11.85
CA PHE A 76 -9.82 1.39 10.42
C PHE A 76 -10.27 0.05 9.85
N THR A 77 -10.86 0.07 8.66
CA THR A 77 -11.35 -1.13 7.98
C THR A 77 -10.68 -1.33 6.63
N ILE A 78 -10.41 -2.59 6.32
CA ILE A 78 -9.93 -3.03 5.01
C ILE A 78 -10.85 -4.11 4.41
N ALA A 79 -12.03 -4.32 5.02
CA ALA A 79 -12.93 -5.43 4.67
C ALA A 79 -13.44 -5.37 3.22
N ASP A 80 -13.55 -4.19 2.64
CA ASP A 80 -14.05 -3.99 1.27
C ASP A 80 -12.98 -4.11 0.19
N LEU A 81 -11.71 -4.22 0.57
CA LEU A 81 -10.61 -4.40 -0.38
C LEU A 81 -10.64 -5.81 -0.96
N ARG A 82 -10.20 -5.94 -2.22
CA ARG A 82 -10.11 -7.22 -2.92
C ARG A 82 -8.74 -7.36 -3.56
N ALA A 83 -8.15 -8.54 -3.41
CA ALA A 83 -6.85 -8.83 -4.00
C ALA A 83 -6.90 -8.79 -5.52
N ARG A 84 -5.84 -8.24 -6.12
CA ARG A 84 -5.59 -8.28 -7.56
C ARG A 84 -4.11 -8.46 -7.84
N ARG A 85 -3.79 -8.93 -9.04
CA ARG A 85 -2.39 -9.06 -9.47
C ARG A 85 -1.84 -7.71 -9.96
N PHE A 86 -0.58 -7.45 -9.64
CA PHE A 86 0.19 -6.34 -10.24
C PHE A 86 0.32 -6.55 -11.76
N ARG A 87 0.17 -5.48 -12.52
CA ARG A 87 0.22 -5.47 -13.99
C ARG A 87 1.22 -4.42 -14.47
N VAL A 88 1.77 -4.63 -15.67
CA VAL A 88 2.71 -3.66 -16.27
C VAL A 88 2.09 -2.27 -16.43
N GLU A 89 0.79 -2.19 -16.67
CA GLU A 89 0.04 -0.92 -16.78
C GLU A 89 0.05 -0.13 -15.48
N ASP A 90 0.30 -0.77 -14.35
CA ASP A 90 0.42 -0.09 -13.05
C ASP A 90 1.59 0.90 -13.02
N PHE A 91 2.66 0.66 -13.78
CA PHE A 91 3.74 1.62 -13.91
C PHE A 91 3.27 2.95 -14.52
N ASP A 92 2.30 2.91 -15.42
CA ASP A 92 1.75 4.12 -16.03
C ASP A 92 0.69 4.78 -15.14
N ALA A 93 -0.02 4.00 -14.34
CA ALA A 93 -1.15 4.46 -13.54
C ALA A 93 -0.73 5.10 -12.20
N PHE A 94 0.42 4.73 -11.64
CA PHE A 94 0.85 5.16 -10.31
C PHE A 94 2.17 5.90 -10.35
N ASP A 95 2.28 6.95 -9.53
CA ASP A 95 3.49 7.75 -9.39
C ASP A 95 4.52 7.05 -8.51
N SER A 96 4.05 6.30 -7.51
CA SER A 96 4.90 5.58 -6.56
C SER A 96 4.37 4.17 -6.37
N ILE A 97 5.27 3.20 -6.48
CA ILE A 97 4.99 1.77 -6.28
C ILE A 97 5.84 1.31 -5.11
N LEU A 98 5.19 1.04 -3.98
CA LEU A 98 5.84 0.73 -2.71
C LEU A 98 5.73 -0.76 -2.41
N VAL A 99 6.86 -1.41 -2.24
CA VAL A 99 6.98 -2.84 -1.96
C VAL A 99 7.49 -3.06 -0.54
N PHE A 100 7.38 -4.29 -0.02
CA PHE A 100 7.58 -4.57 1.41
C PHE A 100 8.90 -5.29 1.71
N ASP A 101 9.41 -6.04 0.73
CA ASP A 101 10.66 -6.80 0.89
C ASP A 101 11.42 -6.88 -0.44
N ALA A 102 12.63 -7.42 -0.37
CA ALA A 102 13.50 -7.54 -1.54
C ALA A 102 12.90 -8.44 -2.63
N ASP A 103 12.17 -9.48 -2.26
CA ASP A 103 11.54 -10.38 -3.23
C ASP A 103 10.41 -9.68 -3.99
N ASN A 104 9.55 -8.93 -3.29
CA ASN A 104 8.52 -8.11 -3.95
C ASN A 104 9.16 -7.14 -4.93
N ARG A 105 10.25 -6.50 -4.51
CA ARG A 105 10.96 -5.53 -5.35
C ARG A 105 11.50 -6.16 -6.62
N LEU A 106 12.17 -7.31 -6.51
CA LEU A 106 12.72 -8.02 -7.68
C LEU A 106 11.60 -8.41 -8.65
N GLU A 107 10.50 -8.96 -8.17
CA GLU A 107 9.38 -9.38 -9.01
C GLU A 107 8.71 -8.21 -9.74
N VAL A 108 8.54 -7.08 -9.08
CA VAL A 108 8.01 -5.87 -9.72
C VAL A 108 9.00 -5.33 -10.76
N LEU A 109 10.30 -5.26 -10.41
CA LEU A 109 11.34 -4.76 -11.31
C LEU A 109 11.50 -5.64 -12.55
N ASP A 110 11.23 -6.95 -12.45
CA ASP A 110 11.24 -7.86 -13.59
C ASP A 110 10.23 -7.47 -14.68
N LEU A 111 9.15 -6.78 -14.32
CA LEU A 111 8.13 -6.30 -15.25
C LEU A 111 8.42 -4.89 -15.77
N ALA A 112 9.43 -4.21 -15.23
CA ALA A 112 9.80 -2.87 -15.65
C ALA A 112 10.32 -2.86 -17.10
N ARG A 113 9.84 -1.91 -17.89
CA ARG A 113 10.14 -1.80 -19.32
C ARG A 113 11.35 -0.91 -19.58
N TYR A 114 11.56 0.10 -18.74
CA TYR A 114 12.60 1.13 -18.88
C TYR A 114 12.88 1.80 -17.52
N ASP A 115 13.87 2.70 -17.49
CA ASP A 115 14.34 3.33 -16.25
C ASP A 115 13.27 4.12 -15.51
N ASP A 116 12.33 4.74 -16.22
CA ASP A 116 11.24 5.48 -15.61
C ASP A 116 10.34 4.57 -14.76
N ASP A 117 10.04 3.36 -15.24
CA ASP A 117 9.31 2.35 -14.46
C ASP A 117 10.08 2.00 -13.19
N ARG A 118 11.39 1.73 -13.30
CA ARG A 118 12.23 1.35 -12.15
C ARG A 118 12.30 2.46 -11.11
N SER A 119 12.34 3.70 -11.53
CA SER A 119 12.43 4.85 -10.63
C SER A 119 11.21 5.03 -9.74
N ARG A 120 10.07 4.45 -10.11
CA ARG A 120 8.82 4.51 -9.35
C ARG A 120 8.76 3.50 -8.21
N VAL A 121 9.65 2.48 -8.22
CA VAL A 121 9.62 1.36 -7.27
C VAL A 121 10.59 1.62 -6.12
N SER A 122 10.08 1.54 -4.89
CA SER A 122 10.90 1.61 -3.68
C SER A 122 10.32 0.77 -2.55
N LEU A 123 11.15 0.41 -1.58
CA LEU A 123 10.70 -0.22 -0.35
C LEU A 123 9.88 0.80 0.47
N ILE A 124 8.79 0.35 1.07
CA ILE A 124 7.99 1.18 1.98
C ILE A 124 8.82 1.64 3.18
N ASP A 125 9.70 0.76 3.68
CA ASP A 125 10.73 1.09 4.66
C ASP A 125 12.10 0.99 3.99
N ALA A 126 12.76 2.14 3.80
CA ALA A 126 14.05 2.18 3.13
C ALA A 126 15.17 1.42 3.88
N ASP A 127 15.00 1.21 5.17
CA ASP A 127 16.03 0.66 6.05
C ASP A 127 15.87 -0.84 6.31
N ALA A 128 14.67 -1.41 6.08
CA ALA A 128 14.42 -2.81 6.42
C ALA A 128 13.26 -3.41 5.62
N ASP A 129 13.35 -4.71 5.37
CA ASP A 129 12.22 -5.48 4.85
C ASP A 129 11.13 -5.62 5.91
N ILE A 130 9.88 -5.65 5.47
CA ILE A 130 8.72 -5.99 6.30
C ILE A 130 8.32 -7.42 5.94
N ALA A 131 8.54 -8.34 6.86
CA ALA A 131 8.34 -9.78 6.65
C ALA A 131 6.87 -10.12 6.37
N ASP A 132 6.63 -11.14 5.54
CA ASP A 132 5.29 -11.67 5.29
C ASP A 132 4.76 -12.39 6.55
N PRO A 133 3.65 -11.94 7.16
CA PRO A 133 3.14 -12.55 8.39
C PRO A 133 2.25 -13.77 8.16
N VAL A 134 1.98 -14.15 6.91
CA VAL A 134 0.92 -15.12 6.56
C VAL A 134 1.06 -16.47 7.25
N ALA A 135 2.27 -16.96 7.45
CA ALA A 135 2.54 -18.23 8.13
C ALA A 135 2.68 -18.09 9.66
N GLY A 136 2.60 -16.89 10.18
CA GLY A 136 2.82 -16.60 11.60
C GLY A 136 1.53 -16.45 12.40
N PRO A 137 1.67 -16.27 13.73
CA PRO A 137 0.54 -16.00 14.61
C PRO A 137 0.04 -14.56 14.47
N LEU A 138 -1.07 -14.24 15.14
CA LEU A 138 -1.64 -12.89 15.18
C LEU A 138 -0.59 -11.84 15.62
N ALA A 139 0.30 -12.19 16.54
CA ALA A 139 1.38 -11.31 16.98
C ALA A 139 2.32 -10.89 15.82
N ALA A 140 2.50 -11.74 14.80
CA ALA A 140 3.27 -11.38 13.61
C ALA A 140 2.57 -10.27 12.81
N PHE A 141 1.25 -10.32 12.71
CA PHE A 141 0.43 -9.28 12.05
C PHE A 141 0.51 -7.96 12.81
N GLU A 142 0.51 -7.99 14.15
CA GLU A 142 0.67 -6.78 14.96
C GLU A 142 2.07 -6.16 14.78
N ARG A 143 3.13 -6.97 14.69
CA ARG A 143 4.49 -6.48 14.42
C ARG A 143 4.58 -5.83 13.03
N VAL A 144 4.00 -6.46 12.03
CA VAL A 144 3.93 -5.92 10.66
C VAL A 144 3.16 -4.60 10.65
N TYR A 145 2.02 -4.55 11.34
CA TYR A 145 1.25 -3.31 11.48
C TYR A 145 2.12 -2.18 12.06
N ALA A 146 2.85 -2.46 13.13
CA ALA A 146 3.70 -1.43 13.77
C ALA A 146 4.79 -0.89 12.82
N GLN A 147 5.39 -1.75 12.00
CA GLN A 147 6.36 -1.33 10.99
C GLN A 147 5.69 -0.48 9.89
N ILE A 148 4.52 -0.92 9.40
CA ILE A 148 3.74 -0.20 8.40
C ILE A 148 3.29 1.16 8.94
N ASP A 149 2.86 1.23 10.21
CA ASP A 149 2.43 2.46 10.85
C ASP A 149 3.52 3.52 10.83
N ARG A 150 4.73 3.15 11.23
CA ARG A 150 5.89 4.06 11.18
C ARG A 150 6.23 4.50 9.75
N ALA A 151 6.18 3.57 8.80
CA ALA A 151 6.44 3.88 7.40
C ALA A 151 5.36 4.82 6.83
N CYS A 152 4.11 4.60 7.18
CA CYS A 152 3.00 5.46 6.73
C CYS A 152 3.08 6.87 7.31
N ASP A 153 3.58 7.05 8.53
CA ASP A 153 3.81 8.39 9.08
C ASP A 153 4.82 9.16 8.23
N ARG A 154 5.92 8.51 7.83
CA ARG A 154 6.90 9.11 6.91
C ARG A 154 6.30 9.41 5.54
N LEU A 155 5.46 8.51 5.02
CA LEU A 155 4.78 8.71 3.74
C LEU A 155 3.84 9.91 3.77
N VAL A 156 3.11 10.14 4.86
CA VAL A 156 2.26 11.32 5.00
C VAL A 156 3.09 12.61 4.89
N ASP A 157 4.24 12.66 5.57
CA ASP A 157 5.13 13.81 5.50
C ASP A 157 5.70 14.02 4.10
N ASP A 158 6.13 12.95 3.44
CA ASP A 158 6.65 13.01 2.07
C ASP A 158 5.58 13.46 1.07
N ILE A 159 4.36 12.95 1.20
CA ILE A 159 3.23 13.32 0.35
C ILE A 159 2.89 14.79 0.55
N ARG A 160 2.82 15.26 1.80
CA ARG A 160 2.56 16.67 2.10
C ARG A 160 3.60 17.56 1.44
N THR A 161 4.88 17.26 1.59
CA THR A 161 5.98 18.01 0.98
C THR A 161 5.85 18.02 -0.55
N ARG A 162 5.49 16.90 -1.14
CA ARG A 162 5.30 16.77 -2.59
C ARG A 162 4.12 17.59 -3.09
N LEU A 163 3.00 17.60 -2.36
CA LEU A 163 1.79 18.33 -2.75
C LEU A 163 1.90 19.84 -2.56
N ASP A 164 2.81 20.29 -1.71
CA ASP A 164 3.04 21.70 -1.42
C ASP A 164 4.02 22.38 -2.41
N ARG A 165 4.54 21.65 -3.39
CA ARG A 165 5.47 22.17 -4.43
C ARG A 165 4.76 22.89 -5.59
#